data_e7a11b7b44582e5a2279e810d8382009
#
_entry.id   e7a11b7b44582e5a2279e810d8382009
#
_cell.length_a   1.000
_cell.length_b   1.000
_cell.length_c   1.000
_cell.angle_alpha   90.00
_cell.angle_beta   90.00
_cell.angle_gamma   90.00
#
_symmetry.space_group_name_H-M   'P 1'
#
loop_
_entity.id
_entity.type
_entity.pdbx_description
1 polymer ?
#
loop_
_entity_poly.entity_id
_entity_poly.type
_entity_poly.pdbx_seq_one_letter_code
_entity_poly.pdbx_strand_id
1 'polypeptide(L)'
;MMYALVAPMLVFGAGAAIDYGRAAQIHTKLNAAADAAALAALTPAMLQQTSTVAQAAAVSMFNGLTDGISGLTPGATQVTVSVTVGANPLVRNVSLSYSSSVNTIFAQVLGISALPVGGVSEASAQVPPNIDFYVLLDNSPSMSLPATQAGITEMQSLTGDEASGGCAFACHEASTNNGDTAGNPCADGTAPTLNSSMKTASPASSGIYCSTSAHGAQIDNYALARKNSITLRLDELNSGVSTLLQTASTTAQSTQFSAPPQYRFSIYSMDSLWSIGLTELMPLTTSYISNWTTDSANFGVMEMYSNNNDCANSACSSSTTSPGGDVATNYDNALGDLSQASYIPNPGNGTNQAGDTPQEVLFIVTDGVEDEESGGSRLQQAMNDLGNAPGGNSSGTNWCTKIKNRGIQIAILYTDYLPVPANSWYESWIAPIQSDIGPALQACASPGLFYDAAIGADLGQALSALFAAVTQSGHLTQ
;
A
#
# COMPACT_ATOMS: atom_id res chain seq x y z
N MET A 1 -58.03 -7.09 61.11
CA MET A 1 -56.83 -6.24 61.32
C MET A 1 -55.62 -6.57 60.39
N MET A 2 -55.28 -7.84 60.22
CA MET A 2 -54.07 -8.22 59.38
C MET A 2 -54.17 -7.76 57.94
N TYR A 3 -55.32 -7.86 57.28
CA TYR A 3 -55.53 -7.38 55.90
C TYR A 3 -55.40 -5.86 55.71
N ALA A 4 -55.78 -5.09 56.78
CA ALA A 4 -55.71 -3.61 56.70
C ALA A 4 -54.25 -3.08 56.74
N LEU A 5 -53.30 -3.85 57.25
CA LEU A 5 -51.88 -3.50 57.26
C LEU A 5 -51.10 -4.05 56.04
N VAL A 6 -51.51 -5.22 55.54
CA VAL A 6 -50.82 -5.88 54.43
C VAL A 6 -51.22 -5.29 53.05
N ALA A 7 -52.52 -4.95 52.89
CA ALA A 7 -53.01 -4.42 51.61
C ALA A 7 -52.32 -3.09 51.18
N PRO A 8 -52.12 -2.11 52.07
CA PRO A 8 -51.37 -0.91 51.70
C PRO A 8 -49.91 -1.22 51.25
N MET A 9 -49.21 -2.11 51.97
CA MET A 9 -47.83 -2.48 51.62
C MET A 9 -47.77 -3.15 50.28
N LEU A 10 -48.69 -4.01 49.91
CA LEU A 10 -48.76 -4.64 48.61
C LEU A 10 -49.06 -3.63 47.48
N VAL A 11 -49.99 -2.72 47.71
CA VAL A 11 -50.33 -1.68 46.72
C VAL A 11 -49.20 -0.72 46.52
N PHE A 12 -48.50 -0.27 47.54
CA PHE A 12 -47.37 0.60 47.43
C PHE A 12 -46.16 -0.12 46.85
N GLY A 13 -45.93 -1.38 47.18
CA GLY A 13 -44.85 -2.20 46.57
C GLY A 13 -45.06 -2.42 45.05
N ALA A 14 -46.29 -2.76 44.65
CA ALA A 14 -46.66 -2.89 43.28
C ALA A 14 -46.56 -1.55 42.53
N GLY A 15 -47.01 -0.45 43.14
CA GLY A 15 -46.90 0.88 42.57
C GLY A 15 -45.47 1.36 42.37
N ALA A 16 -44.60 1.11 43.35
CA ALA A 16 -43.19 1.41 43.25
C ALA A 16 -42.50 0.61 42.13
N ALA A 17 -42.88 -0.66 41.96
CA ALA A 17 -42.38 -1.49 40.85
C ALA A 17 -42.79 -0.95 39.47
N ILE A 18 -44.03 -0.41 39.36
CA ILE A 18 -44.48 0.23 38.10
C ILE A 18 -43.69 1.51 37.83
N ASP A 19 -43.50 2.37 38.81
CA ASP A 19 -42.74 3.61 38.66
C ASP A 19 -41.28 3.31 38.28
N TYR A 20 -40.66 2.31 38.91
CA TYR A 20 -39.31 1.86 38.57
C TYR A 20 -39.25 1.28 37.15
N GLY A 21 -40.20 0.45 36.74
CA GLY A 21 -40.28 -0.11 35.40
C GLY A 21 -40.41 0.97 34.33
N ARG A 22 -41.22 2.02 34.58
CA ARG A 22 -41.33 3.19 33.70
C ARG A 22 -40.03 3.98 33.65
N ALA A 23 -39.40 4.22 34.79
CA ALA A 23 -38.11 4.90 34.83
C ALA A 23 -37.04 4.12 34.05
N ALA A 24 -36.99 2.79 34.17
CA ALA A 24 -36.08 1.93 33.41
C ALA A 24 -36.34 2.01 31.89
N GLN A 25 -37.60 2.00 31.44
CA GLN A 25 -37.95 2.19 30.05
C GLN A 25 -37.51 3.56 29.50
N ILE A 26 -37.75 4.62 30.26
CA ILE A 26 -37.35 5.97 29.86
C ILE A 26 -35.81 6.09 29.85
N HIS A 27 -35.14 5.51 30.83
CA HIS A 27 -33.67 5.44 30.88
C HIS A 27 -33.10 4.75 29.62
N THR A 28 -33.70 3.62 29.21
CA THR A 28 -33.28 2.94 27.97
C THR A 28 -33.46 3.83 26.74
N LYS A 29 -34.53 4.60 26.65
CA LYS A 29 -34.75 5.55 25.54
C LYS A 29 -33.75 6.70 25.57
N LEU A 30 -33.40 7.21 26.72
CA LEU A 30 -32.40 8.27 26.90
C LEU A 30 -30.99 7.78 26.54
N ASN A 31 -30.63 6.55 26.90
CA ASN A 31 -29.40 5.94 26.51
C ASN A 31 -29.31 5.80 24.97
N ALA A 32 -30.37 5.30 24.34
CA ALA A 32 -30.42 5.21 22.88
C ALA A 32 -30.33 6.58 22.21
N ALA A 33 -30.93 7.61 22.77
CA ALA A 33 -30.78 8.98 22.27
C ALA A 33 -29.36 9.52 22.47
N ALA A 34 -28.72 9.18 23.59
CA ALA A 34 -27.33 9.55 23.85
C ALA A 34 -26.35 8.90 22.85
N ASP A 35 -26.56 7.60 22.59
CA ASP A 35 -25.73 6.86 21.59
C ASP A 35 -25.91 7.45 20.20
N ALA A 36 -27.13 7.70 19.78
CA ALA A 36 -27.40 8.32 18.48
C ALA A 36 -26.81 9.73 18.37
N ALA A 37 -26.88 10.51 19.46
CA ALA A 37 -26.34 11.85 19.52
C ALA A 37 -24.79 11.86 19.47
N ALA A 38 -24.13 10.95 20.18
CA ALA A 38 -22.69 10.80 20.13
C ALA A 38 -22.22 10.45 18.70
N LEU A 39 -22.92 9.52 18.04
CA LEU A 39 -22.65 9.15 16.64
C LEU A 39 -22.96 10.29 15.67
N ALA A 40 -23.94 11.17 15.94
CA ALA A 40 -24.24 12.31 15.07
C ALA A 40 -23.07 13.30 14.97
N ALA A 41 -22.27 13.47 16.03
CA ALA A 41 -21.06 14.28 16.01
C ALA A 41 -19.89 13.65 15.25
N LEU A 42 -19.99 12.38 14.90
CA LEU A 42 -18.98 11.57 14.22
C LEU A 42 -19.35 11.18 12.80
N THR A 43 -20.45 11.74 12.28
CA THR A 43 -20.77 11.53 10.85
C THR A 43 -19.65 12.08 9.98
N PRO A 44 -19.41 11.54 8.76
CA PRO A 44 -18.39 12.01 7.87
C PRO A 44 -18.40 13.54 7.66
N ALA A 45 -19.60 14.13 7.57
CA ALA A 45 -19.75 15.59 7.43
C ALA A 45 -19.30 16.34 8.70
N MET A 46 -19.56 15.80 9.89
CA MET A 46 -19.18 16.43 11.15
C MET A 46 -17.71 16.22 11.49
N LEU A 47 -17.11 15.14 11.08
CA LEU A 47 -15.66 14.90 11.27
C LEU A 47 -14.79 16.00 10.63
N GLN A 48 -15.27 16.66 9.60
CA GLN A 48 -14.60 17.75 8.91
C GLN A 48 -14.94 19.14 9.46
N GLN A 49 -15.85 19.21 10.43
CA GLN A 49 -16.23 20.47 11.07
C GLN A 49 -15.44 20.72 12.35
N THR A 50 -15.51 21.94 12.88
CA THR A 50 -14.91 22.25 14.19
C THR A 50 -15.57 21.44 15.29
N SER A 51 -14.87 21.21 16.39
CA SER A 51 -15.41 20.52 17.56
C SER A 51 -16.69 21.19 18.07
N THR A 52 -16.78 22.51 18.00
CA THR A 52 -17.97 23.28 18.41
C THR A 52 -19.20 22.97 17.55
N VAL A 53 -19.01 22.85 16.22
CA VAL A 53 -20.11 22.51 15.30
C VAL A 53 -20.58 21.08 15.53
N ALA A 54 -19.66 20.15 15.67
CA ALA A 54 -19.98 18.73 15.96
C ALA A 54 -20.68 18.57 17.32
N GLN A 55 -20.22 19.30 18.33
CA GLN A 55 -20.87 19.36 19.65
C GLN A 55 -22.31 19.86 19.55
N ALA A 56 -22.55 20.94 18.81
CA ALA A 56 -23.89 21.47 18.60
C ALA A 56 -24.81 20.48 17.88
N ALA A 57 -24.29 19.73 16.91
CA ALA A 57 -25.02 18.68 16.21
C ALA A 57 -25.46 17.56 17.15
N ALA A 58 -24.56 17.10 18.04
CA ALA A 58 -24.89 16.10 19.05
C ALA A 58 -25.96 16.58 20.03
N VAL A 59 -25.82 17.81 20.54
CA VAL A 59 -26.81 18.41 21.44
C VAL A 59 -28.18 18.52 20.76
N SER A 60 -28.21 18.99 19.51
CA SER A 60 -29.46 19.10 18.74
C SER A 60 -30.10 17.73 18.51
N MET A 61 -29.32 16.71 18.18
CA MET A 61 -29.82 15.34 17.99
C MET A 61 -30.38 14.77 19.28
N PHE A 62 -29.67 14.91 20.39
CA PHE A 62 -30.13 14.45 21.71
C PHE A 62 -31.47 15.11 22.09
N ASN A 63 -31.53 16.43 22.00
CA ASN A 63 -32.73 17.19 22.32
C ASN A 63 -33.91 16.78 21.43
N GLY A 64 -33.66 16.64 20.10
CA GLY A 64 -34.73 16.21 19.17
C GLY A 64 -35.27 14.81 19.45
N LEU A 65 -34.40 13.87 19.87
CA LEU A 65 -34.81 12.50 20.22
C LEU A 65 -35.47 12.39 21.60
N THR A 66 -35.17 13.31 22.51
CA THR A 66 -35.75 13.32 23.87
C THR A 66 -37.00 14.19 23.99
N ASP A 67 -37.21 15.08 23.02
CA ASP A 67 -38.42 15.88 22.93
C ASP A 67 -39.65 14.96 22.76
N GLY A 68 -40.65 15.19 23.57
CA GLY A 68 -41.88 14.37 23.55
C GLY A 68 -41.80 13.03 24.29
N ILE A 69 -40.71 12.68 24.97
CA ILE A 69 -40.68 11.52 25.86
C ILE A 69 -41.60 11.80 27.04
N SER A 70 -42.76 11.13 27.05
CA SER A 70 -43.73 11.29 28.14
C SER A 70 -43.21 10.73 29.46
N GLY A 71 -43.41 11.47 30.55
CA GLY A 71 -43.00 11.06 31.89
C GLY A 71 -41.68 11.68 32.37
N LEU A 72 -40.95 12.37 31.53
CA LEU A 72 -39.84 13.20 31.99
C LEU A 72 -40.35 14.42 32.75
N THR A 73 -39.61 14.84 33.77
CA THR A 73 -39.90 16.10 34.48
C THR A 73 -39.50 17.25 33.54
N PRO A 74 -40.42 18.17 33.19
CA PRO A 74 -40.15 19.28 32.31
C PRO A 74 -38.93 20.11 32.78
N GLY A 75 -37.99 20.37 31.89
CA GLY A 75 -36.79 21.17 32.18
C GLY A 75 -35.72 20.49 33.02
N ALA A 76 -35.93 19.24 33.41
CA ALA A 76 -34.97 18.50 34.25
C ALA A 76 -33.86 17.84 33.42
N THR A 77 -34.04 17.69 32.09
CA THR A 77 -33.05 17.07 31.23
C THR A 77 -31.91 18.05 30.96
N GLN A 78 -30.70 17.64 31.34
CA GLN A 78 -29.46 18.34 31.08
C GLN A 78 -28.60 17.43 30.23
N VAL A 79 -27.95 17.98 29.20
CA VAL A 79 -26.98 17.26 28.38
C VAL A 79 -25.69 18.06 28.29
N THR A 80 -24.59 17.38 28.44
CA THR A 80 -23.23 17.94 28.25
C THR A 80 -22.52 17.08 27.23
N VAL A 81 -21.99 17.71 26.18
CA VAL A 81 -21.24 17.03 25.15
C VAL A 81 -19.84 17.60 25.13
N SER A 82 -18.85 16.73 25.11
CA SER A 82 -17.45 17.07 24.90
C SER A 82 -16.99 16.41 23.59
N VAL A 83 -16.45 17.21 22.69
CA VAL A 83 -15.84 16.75 21.44
C VAL A 83 -14.39 17.16 21.44
N THR A 84 -13.50 16.18 21.49
CA THR A 84 -12.05 16.39 21.57
C THR A 84 -11.34 15.71 20.40
N VAL A 85 -10.22 16.29 20.01
CA VAL A 85 -9.26 15.66 19.10
C VAL A 85 -8.32 14.80 19.95
N GLY A 86 -8.10 13.56 19.55
CA GLY A 86 -7.18 12.64 20.22
C GLY A 86 -5.71 13.07 20.11
N ALA A 87 -4.82 12.30 20.70
CA ALA A 87 -3.37 12.46 20.51
C ALA A 87 -2.99 12.29 19.04
N ASN A 88 -3.69 11.40 18.32
CA ASN A 88 -3.72 11.38 16.86
C ASN A 88 -4.73 12.43 16.38
N PRO A 89 -4.33 13.46 15.65
CA PRO A 89 -5.22 14.55 15.22
C PRO A 89 -6.31 14.12 14.24
N LEU A 90 -6.20 12.93 13.67
CA LEU A 90 -7.23 12.33 12.83
C LEU A 90 -8.37 11.73 13.65
N VAL A 91 -8.14 11.43 14.93
CA VAL A 91 -9.13 10.79 15.80
C VAL A 91 -9.94 11.85 16.53
N ARG A 92 -11.25 11.77 16.40
CA ARG A 92 -12.21 12.57 17.16
C ARG A 92 -12.91 11.68 18.17
N ASN A 93 -12.88 12.11 19.44
CA ASN A 93 -13.58 11.46 20.52
C ASN A 93 -14.77 12.34 20.95
N VAL A 94 -15.87 11.69 21.20
CA VAL A 94 -17.11 12.30 21.71
C VAL A 94 -17.49 11.62 22.99
N SER A 95 -17.72 12.42 24.03
CA SER A 95 -18.32 11.96 25.29
C SER A 95 -19.57 12.82 25.56
N LEU A 96 -20.71 12.17 25.65
CA LEU A 96 -21.99 12.78 25.96
C LEU A 96 -22.47 12.25 27.31
N SER A 97 -22.71 13.15 28.23
CA SER A 97 -23.37 12.82 29.51
C SER A 97 -24.71 13.52 29.63
N TYR A 98 -25.67 12.85 30.18
CA TYR A 98 -26.98 13.43 30.46
C TYR A 98 -27.43 13.11 31.87
N SER A 99 -28.26 13.99 32.40
CA SER A 99 -29.04 13.76 33.63
C SER A 99 -30.47 14.23 33.43
N SER A 100 -31.40 13.53 34.01
CA SER A 100 -32.83 13.86 33.95
C SER A 100 -33.56 13.26 35.16
N SER A 101 -34.87 13.45 35.21
CA SER A 101 -35.70 12.81 36.19
C SER A 101 -37.05 12.39 35.60
N VAL A 102 -37.58 11.28 36.10
CA VAL A 102 -38.85 10.68 35.66
C VAL A 102 -39.89 10.86 36.73
N ASN A 103 -41.01 11.50 36.39
CA ASN A 103 -42.13 11.70 37.32
C ASN A 103 -42.70 10.36 37.76
N THR A 104 -42.90 10.19 39.06
CA THR A 104 -43.56 9.04 39.64
C THR A 104 -45.07 9.21 39.63
N ILE A 105 -45.80 8.11 39.65
CA ILE A 105 -47.25 8.09 39.74
C ILE A 105 -47.67 7.60 41.13
N PHE A 106 -47.08 6.54 41.57
CA PHE A 106 -47.44 5.89 42.86
C PHE A 106 -46.53 6.31 43.98
N ALA A 107 -45.23 6.44 43.75
CA ALA A 107 -44.28 6.83 44.79
C ALA A 107 -44.45 8.29 45.25
N GLN A 108 -45.16 9.10 44.48
CA GLN A 108 -45.51 10.46 44.84
C GLN A 108 -46.35 10.52 46.17
N VAL A 109 -47.15 9.50 46.42
CA VAL A 109 -47.91 9.39 47.67
C VAL A 109 -47.00 9.23 48.90
N LEU A 110 -45.79 8.70 48.65
CA LEU A 110 -44.73 8.56 49.67
C LEU A 110 -43.77 9.76 49.73
N GLY A 111 -44.09 10.83 49.01
CA GLY A 111 -43.25 12.03 48.95
C GLY A 111 -42.13 11.96 47.94
N ILE A 112 -42.02 10.90 47.12
CA ILE A 112 -41.02 10.75 46.05
C ILE A 112 -41.67 11.19 44.75
N SER A 113 -41.48 12.43 44.33
CA SER A 113 -42.11 13.00 43.13
C SER A 113 -41.44 12.62 41.81
N ALA A 114 -40.16 12.28 41.83
CA ALA A 114 -39.42 11.89 40.66
C ALA A 114 -38.25 10.94 40.97
N LEU A 115 -37.88 10.11 39.99
CA LEU A 115 -36.73 9.21 40.07
C LEU A 115 -35.63 9.78 39.16
N PRO A 116 -34.39 9.96 39.66
CA PRO A 116 -33.29 10.43 38.87
C PRO A 116 -32.86 9.35 37.87
N VAL A 117 -32.53 9.76 36.65
CA VAL A 117 -31.94 8.93 35.60
C VAL A 117 -30.79 9.69 34.92
N GLY A 118 -29.77 8.99 34.51
CA GLY A 118 -28.63 9.59 33.83
C GLY A 118 -27.73 8.53 33.21
N GLY A 119 -26.90 8.96 32.26
CA GLY A 119 -25.99 8.06 31.58
C GLY A 119 -24.89 8.82 30.86
N VAL A 120 -23.93 8.05 30.32
CA VAL A 120 -22.83 8.52 29.49
C VAL A 120 -22.80 7.65 28.25
N SER A 121 -22.56 8.29 27.10
CA SER A 121 -22.27 7.62 25.83
C SER A 121 -20.97 8.15 25.30
N GLU A 122 -20.08 7.25 24.91
CA GLU A 122 -18.79 7.57 24.34
C GLU A 122 -18.67 6.95 22.95
N ALA A 123 -18.10 7.70 22.02
CA ALA A 123 -17.85 7.22 20.69
C ALA A 123 -16.58 7.87 20.12
N SER A 124 -15.91 7.19 19.20
CA SER A 124 -14.76 7.72 18.47
C SER A 124 -14.84 7.37 17.00
N ALA A 125 -14.31 8.24 16.16
CA ALA A 125 -14.15 7.98 14.75
C ALA A 125 -12.88 8.65 14.22
N GLN A 126 -12.38 8.12 13.12
CA GLN A 126 -11.19 8.63 12.46
C GLN A 126 -11.53 9.21 11.10
N VAL A 127 -10.88 10.33 10.77
CA VAL A 127 -10.89 10.91 9.42
C VAL A 127 -9.83 10.19 8.60
N PRO A 128 -10.15 9.73 7.38
CA PRO A 128 -9.13 9.22 6.49
C PRO A 128 -8.06 10.29 6.21
N PRO A 129 -6.78 9.95 6.34
CA PRO A 129 -5.71 10.90 6.10
C PRO A 129 -5.50 11.19 4.62
N ASN A 130 -4.95 12.36 4.31
CA ASN A 130 -4.28 12.61 3.04
C ASN A 130 -2.95 11.87 3.03
N ILE A 131 -2.65 11.15 1.96
CA ILE A 131 -1.45 10.32 1.86
C ILE A 131 -0.79 10.54 0.51
N ASP A 132 0.53 10.69 0.54
CA ASP A 132 1.38 10.63 -0.63
C ASP A 132 2.03 9.24 -0.71
N PHE A 133 1.81 8.56 -1.80
CA PHE A 133 2.34 7.24 -2.06
C PHE A 133 3.53 7.33 -3.01
N TYR A 134 4.66 6.82 -2.58
CA TYR A 134 5.85 6.64 -3.38
C TYR A 134 5.99 5.17 -3.69
N VAL A 135 5.91 4.79 -4.95
CA VAL A 135 5.92 3.40 -5.38
C VAL A 135 7.26 3.11 -6.04
N LEU A 136 8.03 2.22 -5.45
CA LEU A 136 9.27 1.71 -6.00
C LEU A 136 9.00 0.37 -6.67
N LEU A 137 9.16 0.32 -7.97
CA LEU A 137 8.97 -0.88 -8.79
C LEU A 137 10.32 -1.49 -9.12
N ASP A 138 10.45 -2.76 -8.85
CA ASP A 138 11.58 -3.54 -9.31
C ASP A 138 11.47 -3.77 -10.81
N ASN A 139 12.48 -3.34 -11.53
CA ASN A 139 12.59 -3.49 -12.98
C ASN A 139 13.88 -4.22 -13.37
N SER A 140 14.37 -5.04 -12.47
CA SER A 140 15.57 -5.88 -12.68
C SER A 140 15.29 -7.01 -13.68
N PRO A 141 16.32 -7.63 -14.24
CA PRO A 141 16.18 -8.75 -15.17
C PRO A 141 15.39 -9.93 -14.62
N SER A 142 15.39 -10.16 -13.33
CA SER A 142 14.57 -11.20 -12.69
C SER A 142 13.06 -10.96 -12.83
N MET A 143 12.64 -9.70 -13.00
CA MET A 143 11.25 -9.36 -13.29
C MET A 143 10.87 -9.64 -14.75
N SER A 144 11.80 -9.96 -15.63
CA SER A 144 11.52 -10.45 -16.98
C SER A 144 11.37 -11.96 -17.09
N LEU A 145 11.35 -12.67 -15.98
CA LEU A 145 10.87 -14.05 -15.97
C LEU A 145 9.39 -14.11 -16.36
N PRO A 146 8.96 -15.16 -17.08
CA PRO A 146 7.53 -15.42 -17.27
C PRO A 146 6.82 -15.55 -15.93
N ALA A 147 5.60 -15.02 -15.88
CA ALA A 147 4.78 -15.01 -14.68
C ALA A 147 4.27 -16.40 -14.25
N THR A 148 4.43 -17.40 -15.10
CA THR A 148 3.96 -18.76 -14.87
C THR A 148 5.02 -19.80 -15.18
N GLN A 149 4.95 -20.95 -14.52
CA GLN A 149 5.84 -22.08 -14.81
C GLN A 149 5.70 -22.59 -16.26
N ALA A 150 4.50 -22.51 -16.84
CA ALA A 150 4.28 -22.86 -18.24
C ALA A 150 5.03 -21.90 -19.17
N GLY A 151 4.99 -20.60 -18.90
CA GLY A 151 5.73 -19.60 -19.65
C GLY A 151 7.25 -19.78 -19.53
N ILE A 152 7.75 -20.14 -18.34
CA ILE A 152 9.17 -20.48 -18.14
C ILE A 152 9.57 -21.64 -19.05
N THR A 153 8.79 -22.72 -19.04
CA THR A 153 9.07 -23.89 -19.87
C THR A 153 9.02 -23.54 -21.37
N GLU A 154 8.08 -22.67 -21.75
CA GLU A 154 7.97 -22.21 -23.13
C GLU A 154 9.19 -21.37 -23.55
N MET A 155 9.59 -20.38 -22.72
CA MET A 155 10.82 -19.61 -22.98
C MET A 155 12.04 -20.49 -23.11
N GLN A 156 12.24 -21.42 -22.19
CA GLN A 156 13.35 -22.38 -22.25
C GLN A 156 13.34 -23.22 -23.53
N SER A 157 12.16 -23.59 -24.04
CA SER A 157 12.06 -24.32 -25.29
C SER A 157 12.37 -23.49 -26.53
N LEU A 158 12.03 -22.20 -26.49
CA LEU A 158 12.29 -21.25 -27.57
C LEU A 158 13.76 -20.80 -27.64
N THR A 159 14.47 -20.89 -26.53
CA THR A 159 15.86 -20.48 -26.35
C THR A 159 16.79 -21.66 -26.07
N GLY A 160 16.41 -22.84 -26.51
CA GLY A 160 17.09 -24.11 -26.20
C GLY A 160 18.53 -24.24 -26.70
N ASP A 161 19.00 -23.28 -27.46
CA ASP A 161 20.36 -23.12 -28.01
C ASP A 161 21.29 -22.26 -27.13
N GLU A 162 20.75 -21.43 -26.26
CA GLU A 162 21.51 -20.44 -25.48
C GLU A 162 22.28 -21.07 -24.33
N ALA A 163 21.68 -22.08 -23.69
CA ALA A 163 22.27 -22.81 -22.59
C ALA A 163 21.73 -24.23 -22.53
N SER A 164 22.41 -25.12 -21.79
CA SER A 164 21.86 -26.43 -21.48
C SER A 164 20.57 -26.28 -20.68
N GLY A 165 19.43 -26.41 -21.35
CA GLY A 165 18.10 -26.23 -20.79
C GLY A 165 17.37 -24.96 -21.20
N GLY A 166 17.96 -24.12 -22.05
CA GLY A 166 17.39 -22.85 -22.52
C GLY A 166 17.46 -21.71 -21.50
N CYS A 167 17.21 -20.49 -21.95
CA CYS A 167 17.11 -19.32 -21.11
C CYS A 167 15.64 -19.07 -20.70
N ALA A 168 15.37 -18.92 -19.40
CA ALA A 168 14.05 -18.58 -18.92
C ALA A 168 13.78 -17.07 -18.91
N PHE A 169 14.83 -16.26 -18.99
CA PHE A 169 14.71 -14.80 -18.89
C PHE A 169 14.43 -14.17 -20.26
N ALA A 170 13.43 -13.32 -20.31
CA ALA A 170 13.15 -12.49 -21.47
C ALA A 170 14.06 -11.24 -21.46
N CYS A 171 15.36 -11.45 -21.45
CA CYS A 171 16.36 -10.38 -21.49
C CYS A 171 16.54 -9.82 -22.91
N HIS A 172 17.27 -8.71 -23.04
CA HIS A 172 17.63 -8.13 -24.34
C HIS A 172 18.89 -8.82 -24.90
N GLU A 173 18.86 -10.12 -24.99
CA GLU A 173 19.92 -10.98 -25.52
C GLU A 173 19.41 -11.74 -26.74
N ALA A 174 20.21 -11.78 -27.79
CA ALA A 174 19.84 -12.50 -29.00
C ALA A 174 20.21 -13.98 -28.88
N SER A 175 19.36 -14.84 -29.45
CA SER A 175 19.58 -16.27 -29.46
C SER A 175 20.70 -16.67 -30.37
N THR A 176 21.62 -17.52 -29.90
CA THR A 176 22.70 -18.06 -30.69
C THR A 176 22.26 -19.01 -31.80
N ASN A 177 21.01 -19.54 -31.75
CA ASN A 177 20.39 -20.29 -32.87
C ASN A 177 20.31 -19.50 -34.14
N ASN A 178 20.40 -18.20 -34.02
CA ASN A 178 20.41 -17.31 -35.16
C ASN A 178 21.83 -17.06 -35.70
N GLY A 179 22.82 -17.76 -35.17
CA GLY A 179 24.23 -17.66 -35.60
C GLY A 179 25.03 -16.57 -34.89
N ASP A 180 24.45 -16.04 -33.79
CA ASP A 180 25.16 -15.06 -32.99
C ASP A 180 26.13 -15.76 -32.02
N THR A 181 27.25 -15.12 -31.80
CA THR A 181 28.24 -15.57 -30.83
C THR A 181 28.07 -14.77 -29.55
N ALA A 182 28.27 -15.41 -28.42
CA ALA A 182 28.30 -14.72 -27.14
C ALA A 182 29.21 -13.51 -27.20
N GLY A 183 28.71 -12.33 -26.85
CA GLY A 183 29.43 -11.07 -26.92
C GLY A 183 29.25 -10.29 -28.23
N ASN A 184 28.52 -10.81 -29.19
CA ASN A 184 28.10 -10.07 -30.37
C ASN A 184 26.73 -10.53 -30.83
N PRO A 185 25.65 -9.88 -30.35
CA PRO A 185 24.28 -10.30 -30.62
C PRO A 185 23.89 -10.19 -32.09
N CYS A 186 24.74 -9.66 -32.94
CA CYS A 186 24.53 -9.60 -34.39
C CYS A 186 25.62 -10.38 -35.15
N ALA A 187 25.22 -11.47 -35.81
CA ALA A 187 26.12 -12.35 -36.56
C ALA A 187 26.95 -11.65 -37.64
N ASP A 188 26.52 -10.50 -38.10
CA ASP A 188 27.20 -9.68 -39.11
C ASP A 188 28.22 -8.69 -38.50
N GLY A 189 28.39 -8.70 -37.17
CA GLY A 189 29.30 -7.81 -36.44
C GLY A 189 28.81 -6.36 -36.34
N THR A 190 27.57 -6.10 -36.74
CA THR A 190 26.98 -4.76 -36.54
C THR A 190 26.51 -4.59 -35.09
N ALA A 191 26.62 -3.36 -34.56
CA ALA A 191 26.10 -3.07 -33.25
C ALA A 191 24.56 -3.24 -33.23
N PRO A 192 24.02 -3.95 -32.26
CA PRO A 192 22.58 -4.09 -32.11
C PRO A 192 21.92 -2.71 -31.95
N THR A 193 20.74 -2.55 -32.53
CA THR A 193 19.98 -1.30 -32.45
C THR A 193 18.79 -1.48 -31.54
N LEU A 194 18.72 -0.69 -30.50
CA LEU A 194 17.53 -0.62 -29.67
C LEU A 194 16.40 -0.04 -30.53
N ASN A 195 15.30 -0.77 -30.64
CA ASN A 195 14.14 -0.25 -31.35
C ASN A 195 13.54 0.92 -30.54
N SER A 196 13.63 2.13 -31.10
CA SER A 196 13.05 3.32 -30.48
C SER A 196 11.52 3.25 -30.33
N SER A 197 10.88 2.30 -31.01
CA SER A 197 9.45 2.02 -30.89
C SER A 197 9.12 1.08 -29.74
N MET A 198 10.06 0.65 -28.93
CA MET A 198 9.82 -0.22 -27.77
C MET A 198 8.77 0.34 -26.81
N LYS A 199 8.65 1.66 -26.75
CA LYS A 199 7.68 2.33 -25.89
C LYS A 199 6.24 2.21 -26.35
N THR A 200 5.98 1.92 -27.62
CA THR A 200 4.62 1.99 -28.22
C THR A 200 4.32 0.87 -29.20
N ALA A 201 5.28 0.00 -29.47
CA ALA A 201 5.17 -1.00 -30.53
C ALA A 201 4.32 -2.20 -30.11
N SER A 202 3.77 -2.89 -31.11
CA SER A 202 3.22 -4.22 -30.90
C SER A 202 4.30 -5.14 -30.28
N PRO A 203 3.91 -6.15 -29.49
CA PRO A 203 4.85 -7.06 -28.85
C PRO A 203 5.92 -7.64 -29.80
N ALA A 204 5.55 -7.93 -31.03
CA ALA A 204 6.44 -8.49 -32.03
C ALA A 204 7.50 -7.52 -32.59
N SER A 205 7.42 -6.24 -32.26
CA SER A 205 8.37 -5.22 -32.73
C SER A 205 9.14 -4.53 -31.63
N SER A 206 9.01 -4.99 -30.38
CA SER A 206 9.79 -4.52 -29.23
C SER A 206 11.05 -5.37 -29.08
N GLY A 207 12.12 -4.75 -28.65
CA GLY A 207 13.39 -5.45 -28.40
C GLY A 207 14.59 -4.89 -29.18
N ILE A 208 15.67 -5.62 -29.16
CA ILE A 208 16.92 -5.33 -29.90
C ILE A 208 16.90 -6.02 -31.24
N TYR A 209 17.32 -5.31 -32.26
CA TYR A 209 17.36 -5.82 -33.63
C TYR A 209 18.79 -5.79 -34.21
N CYS A 210 19.11 -6.86 -34.88
CA CYS A 210 20.22 -6.88 -35.82
C CYS A 210 19.72 -6.50 -37.23
N SER A 211 20.20 -5.40 -37.76
CA SER A 211 19.66 -4.79 -38.97
C SER A 211 19.91 -5.58 -40.27
N THR A 212 20.89 -6.49 -40.29
CA THR A 212 21.30 -7.23 -41.49
C THR A 212 21.88 -8.59 -41.14
N SER A 213 21.09 -9.52 -40.68
CA SER A 213 21.63 -10.87 -40.55
C SER A 213 21.40 -11.70 -41.81
N ALA A 214 22.28 -12.64 -42.08
CA ALA A 214 22.10 -13.63 -43.13
C ALA A 214 20.84 -14.50 -42.88
N HIS A 215 20.27 -14.44 -41.71
CA HIS A 215 19.13 -15.22 -41.25
C HIS A 215 17.85 -14.39 -41.07
N GLY A 216 17.81 -13.11 -41.47
CA GLY A 216 16.68 -12.20 -41.25
C GLY A 216 16.85 -11.34 -39.99
N ALA A 217 15.90 -10.48 -39.74
CA ALA A 217 15.91 -9.65 -38.54
C ALA A 217 15.75 -10.53 -37.28
N GLN A 218 16.80 -10.57 -36.48
CA GLN A 218 16.79 -11.29 -35.21
C GLN A 218 16.10 -10.43 -34.14
N ILE A 219 15.43 -11.08 -33.24
CA ILE A 219 14.79 -10.44 -32.12
C ILE A 219 15.39 -11.01 -30.83
N ASP A 220 15.51 -10.17 -29.82
CA ASP A 220 15.95 -10.59 -28.50
C ASP A 220 14.92 -11.43 -27.77
N ASN A 221 15.29 -11.96 -26.61
CA ASN A 221 14.40 -12.82 -25.82
C ASN A 221 13.17 -12.07 -25.30
N TYR A 222 13.28 -10.76 -25.06
CA TYR A 222 12.12 -9.95 -24.69
C TYR A 222 11.11 -9.89 -25.84
N ALA A 223 11.55 -9.58 -27.04
CA ALA A 223 10.69 -9.56 -28.23
C ALA A 223 10.17 -10.96 -28.58
N LEU A 224 10.94 -12.00 -28.32
CA LEU A 224 10.54 -13.40 -28.48
C LEU A 224 9.37 -13.76 -27.54
N ALA A 225 9.46 -13.36 -26.27
CA ALA A 225 8.38 -13.53 -25.30
C ALA A 225 7.10 -12.81 -25.77
N ARG A 226 7.24 -11.55 -26.21
CA ARG A 226 6.10 -10.77 -26.74
C ARG A 226 5.47 -11.41 -27.97
N LYS A 227 6.29 -11.89 -28.90
CA LYS A 227 5.83 -12.59 -30.11
C LYS A 227 5.03 -13.86 -29.81
N ASN A 228 5.40 -14.56 -28.75
CA ASN A 228 4.70 -15.78 -28.32
C ASN A 228 3.63 -15.51 -27.25
N SER A 229 3.32 -14.26 -26.96
CA SER A 229 2.30 -13.86 -25.98
C SER A 229 2.58 -14.41 -24.56
N ILE A 230 3.84 -14.55 -24.20
CA ILE A 230 4.27 -14.97 -22.88
C ILE A 230 4.15 -13.76 -21.96
N THR A 231 3.33 -13.89 -20.93
CA THR A 231 3.16 -12.87 -19.88
C THR A 231 4.38 -12.90 -18.98
N LEU A 232 5.03 -11.76 -18.81
CA LEU A 232 6.14 -11.58 -17.88
C LEU A 232 5.67 -11.03 -16.54
N ARG A 233 6.49 -11.18 -15.51
CA ARG A 233 6.22 -10.62 -14.18
C ARG A 233 6.06 -9.09 -14.23
N LEU A 234 6.82 -8.43 -15.10
CA LEU A 234 6.67 -7.00 -15.40
C LEU A 234 5.26 -6.63 -15.86
N ASP A 235 4.60 -7.49 -16.65
CA ASP A 235 3.26 -7.24 -17.17
C ASP A 235 2.21 -7.32 -16.05
N GLU A 236 2.36 -8.33 -15.19
CA GLU A 236 1.52 -8.48 -14.01
C GLU A 236 1.72 -7.31 -13.05
N LEU A 237 2.96 -6.87 -12.88
CA LEU A 237 3.27 -5.71 -12.04
C LEU A 237 2.64 -4.44 -12.59
N ASN A 238 2.77 -4.17 -13.89
CA ASN A 238 2.15 -3.00 -14.53
C ASN A 238 0.61 -3.03 -14.40
N SER A 239 0.01 -4.19 -14.62
CA SER A 239 -1.43 -4.39 -14.40
C SER A 239 -1.81 -4.18 -12.94
N GLY A 240 -1.00 -4.70 -12.01
CA GLY A 240 -1.19 -4.54 -10.58
C GLY A 240 -1.15 -3.08 -10.13
N VAL A 241 -0.19 -2.31 -10.61
CA VAL A 241 -0.11 -0.86 -10.36
C VAL A 241 -1.36 -0.15 -10.90
N SER A 242 -1.79 -0.48 -12.11
CA SER A 242 -3.01 0.11 -12.68
C SER A 242 -4.25 -0.16 -11.81
N THR A 243 -4.36 -1.36 -11.26
CA THR A 243 -5.44 -1.76 -10.33
C THR A 243 -5.34 -1.00 -9.00
N LEU A 244 -4.14 -0.85 -8.45
CA LEU A 244 -3.89 -0.05 -7.24
C LEU A 244 -4.37 1.40 -7.43
N LEU A 245 -3.95 2.04 -8.52
CA LEU A 245 -4.31 3.42 -8.80
C LEU A 245 -5.82 3.60 -8.99
N GLN A 246 -6.49 2.63 -9.64
CA GLN A 246 -7.94 2.64 -9.77
C GLN A 246 -8.64 2.47 -8.42
N THR A 247 -8.14 1.59 -7.56
CA THR A 247 -8.66 1.38 -6.21
C THR A 247 -8.51 2.65 -5.37
N ALA A 248 -7.35 3.29 -5.42
CA ALA A 248 -7.10 4.54 -4.72
C ALA A 248 -8.04 5.66 -5.20
N SER A 249 -8.25 5.79 -6.51
CA SER A 249 -9.18 6.76 -7.08
C SER A 249 -10.62 6.52 -6.63
N THR A 250 -11.06 5.27 -6.64
CA THR A 250 -12.41 4.91 -6.18
C THR A 250 -12.60 5.21 -4.70
N THR A 251 -11.58 4.92 -3.89
CA THR A 251 -11.61 5.21 -2.45
C THR A 251 -11.63 6.72 -2.18
N ALA A 252 -10.81 7.50 -2.90
CA ALA A 252 -10.79 8.94 -2.77
C ALA A 252 -12.11 9.60 -3.20
N GLN A 253 -12.79 9.02 -4.19
CA GLN A 253 -14.09 9.52 -4.68
C GLN A 253 -15.28 9.10 -3.81
N SER A 254 -15.05 8.40 -2.70
CA SER A 254 -16.11 8.02 -1.78
C SER A 254 -16.90 9.26 -1.35
N THR A 255 -18.20 9.26 -1.62
CA THR A 255 -19.11 10.38 -1.35
C THR A 255 -19.45 10.55 0.14
N GLN A 256 -18.86 9.74 1.02
CA GLN A 256 -19.14 9.77 2.44
C GLN A 256 -18.58 11.02 3.14
N PHE A 257 -17.56 11.67 2.55
CA PHE A 257 -16.93 12.86 3.10
C PHE A 257 -17.20 14.08 2.24
N SER A 258 -17.43 15.23 2.86
CA SER A 258 -17.59 16.51 2.17
C SER A 258 -16.29 16.97 1.50
N ALA A 259 -15.14 16.61 2.08
CA ALA A 259 -13.82 16.70 1.49
C ALA A 259 -13.21 15.29 1.54
N PRO A 260 -13.20 14.55 0.45
CA PRO A 260 -12.61 13.21 0.40
C PRO A 260 -11.10 13.27 0.66
N PRO A 261 -10.50 12.18 1.14
CA PRO A 261 -9.05 12.13 1.32
C PRO A 261 -8.35 12.37 -0.01
N GLN A 262 -7.25 13.09 0.03
CA GLN A 262 -6.38 13.27 -1.13
C GLN A 262 -5.30 12.20 -1.12
N TYR A 263 -5.23 11.43 -2.20
CA TYR A 263 -4.13 10.53 -2.50
C TYR A 263 -3.36 11.07 -3.69
N ARG A 264 -2.03 11.11 -3.55
CA ARG A 264 -1.12 11.42 -4.65
C ARG A 264 -0.15 10.26 -4.81
N PHE A 265 0.28 10.02 -6.02
CA PHE A 265 1.21 8.95 -6.33
C PHE A 265 2.41 9.50 -7.09
N SER A 266 3.60 9.06 -6.70
CA SER A 266 4.83 9.14 -7.47
C SER A 266 5.32 7.71 -7.68
N ILE A 267 5.83 7.39 -8.87
CA ILE A 267 6.27 6.04 -9.22
C ILE A 267 7.70 6.11 -9.72
N TYR A 268 8.53 5.29 -9.14
CA TYR A 268 9.94 5.10 -9.47
C TYR A 268 10.17 3.67 -9.93
N SER A 269 11.12 3.46 -10.82
CA SER A 269 11.75 2.15 -11.02
C SER A 269 13.11 2.11 -10.35
N MET A 270 13.46 0.94 -9.89
CA MET A 270 14.78 0.62 -9.39
C MET A 270 15.57 0.00 -10.52
N ASP A 271 16.76 0.49 -10.69
CA ASP A 271 17.74 0.07 -11.66
C ASP A 271 17.34 0.20 -13.13
N SER A 272 17.88 1.19 -13.73
CA SER A 272 17.75 1.43 -15.14
C SER A 272 19.05 1.08 -15.87
N LEU A 273 18.87 0.62 -17.07
CA LEU A 273 19.93 0.23 -18.00
C LEU A 273 21.13 1.19 -18.04
N TRP A 274 20.88 2.46 -17.82
CA TRP A 274 21.81 3.53 -18.04
C TRP A 274 22.27 4.21 -16.77
N SER A 275 21.60 3.94 -15.66
CA SER A 275 21.99 4.41 -14.34
C SER A 275 21.54 3.41 -13.29
N ILE A 276 22.49 2.83 -12.62
CA ILE A 276 22.23 2.07 -11.39
C ILE A 276 21.62 3.06 -10.40
N GLY A 277 20.39 2.81 -9.98
CA GLY A 277 19.71 3.66 -9.02
C GLY A 277 18.24 3.93 -9.34
N LEU A 278 17.78 5.08 -8.93
CA LEU A 278 16.39 5.45 -8.97
C LEU A 278 16.03 6.21 -10.25
N THR A 279 15.00 5.75 -10.97
CA THR A 279 14.43 6.47 -12.11
C THR A 279 12.99 6.88 -11.81
N GLU A 280 12.68 8.16 -11.89
CA GLU A 280 11.30 8.63 -11.76
C GLU A 280 10.53 8.36 -13.03
N LEU A 281 9.53 7.48 -12.96
CA LEU A 281 8.62 7.17 -14.07
C LEU A 281 7.44 8.14 -14.10
N MET A 282 6.89 8.46 -12.94
CA MET A 282 5.75 9.36 -12.79
C MET A 282 5.98 10.28 -11.58
N PRO A 283 5.99 11.61 -11.77
CA PRO A 283 6.11 12.55 -10.66
C PRO A 283 4.86 12.56 -9.78
N LEU A 284 5.02 13.03 -8.53
CA LEU A 284 3.94 13.07 -7.55
C LEU A 284 2.73 13.87 -8.07
N THR A 285 1.61 13.20 -8.22
CA THR A 285 0.42 13.78 -8.86
C THR A 285 -0.89 13.21 -8.32
N THR A 286 -1.96 13.99 -8.41
CA THR A 286 -3.35 13.53 -8.23
C THR A 286 -3.95 12.96 -9.53
N SER A 287 -3.35 13.27 -10.68
CA SER A 287 -3.78 12.76 -12.01
C SER A 287 -3.11 11.43 -12.35
N TYR A 288 -2.85 10.60 -11.35
CA TYR A 288 -2.03 9.39 -11.46
C TYR A 288 -2.57 8.36 -12.44
N ILE A 289 -3.90 8.21 -12.60
CA ILE A 289 -4.48 7.25 -13.56
C ILE A 289 -4.13 7.63 -15.00
N SER A 290 -4.38 8.90 -15.38
CA SER A 290 -4.10 9.37 -16.73
C SER A 290 -2.61 9.42 -17.03
N ASN A 291 -1.81 9.83 -16.05
CA ASN A 291 -0.36 9.88 -16.19
C ASN A 291 0.22 8.48 -16.33
N TRP A 292 -0.17 7.53 -15.47
CA TRP A 292 0.32 6.16 -15.55
C TRP A 292 -0.04 5.47 -16.87
N THR A 293 -1.20 5.76 -17.44
CA THR A 293 -1.55 5.26 -18.78
C THR A 293 -0.53 5.62 -19.84
N THR A 294 0.15 6.77 -19.68
CA THR A 294 1.21 7.21 -20.60
C THR A 294 2.59 6.75 -20.12
N ASP A 295 2.87 6.92 -18.82
CA ASP A 295 4.20 6.77 -18.25
C ASP A 295 4.59 5.29 -18.06
N SER A 296 3.59 4.40 -17.89
CA SER A 296 3.81 2.96 -17.83
C SER A 296 4.46 2.37 -19.09
N ALA A 297 4.37 3.07 -20.21
CA ALA A 297 5.08 2.68 -21.42
C ALA A 297 6.61 2.73 -21.26
N ASN A 298 7.11 3.44 -20.28
CA ASN A 298 8.54 3.51 -19.96
C ASN A 298 8.98 2.43 -18.96
N PHE A 299 8.03 1.76 -18.29
CA PHE A 299 8.31 0.70 -17.35
C PHE A 299 8.64 -0.60 -18.10
N GLY A 300 9.70 -1.27 -17.72
CA GLY A 300 10.09 -2.54 -18.31
C GLY A 300 10.83 -2.47 -19.65
N VAL A 301 11.01 -1.26 -20.19
CA VAL A 301 11.61 -1.09 -21.53
C VAL A 301 13.12 -0.92 -21.46
N MET A 302 13.65 -0.44 -20.37
CA MET A 302 15.01 0.14 -20.38
C MET A 302 16.07 -0.72 -19.70
N GLU A 303 15.70 -1.74 -18.97
CA GLU A 303 16.61 -2.29 -17.97
C GLU A 303 17.00 -3.73 -18.13
N MET A 304 16.37 -4.41 -19.04
CA MET A 304 16.65 -5.83 -19.27
C MET A 304 17.78 -5.96 -20.27
N TYR A 305 18.95 -5.55 -19.84
CA TYR A 305 20.10 -5.70 -20.69
C TYR A 305 20.85 -6.98 -20.44
N SER A 306 21.51 -7.39 -21.52
CA SER A 306 22.14 -8.67 -21.54
C SER A 306 23.23 -8.80 -20.51
N ASN A 307 23.34 -9.99 -20.03
CA ASN A 307 24.55 -10.59 -19.54
C ASN A 307 25.73 -10.23 -20.45
N ASN A 308 26.87 -9.97 -19.91
CA ASN A 308 28.14 -10.10 -20.62
C ASN A 308 28.50 -9.00 -21.63
N ASN A 309 28.37 -7.76 -21.33
CA ASN A 309 28.92 -6.62 -22.04
C ASN A 309 28.19 -6.16 -23.29
N ASP A 310 27.02 -6.66 -23.56
CA ASP A 310 26.36 -6.34 -24.82
C ASP A 310 25.46 -5.13 -24.69
N CYS A 311 26.06 -4.00 -24.49
CA CYS A 311 25.35 -2.75 -24.61
C CYS A 311 25.21 -2.34 -26.04
N ALA A 312 24.00 -2.21 -26.53
CA ALA A 312 23.68 -1.74 -27.87
C ALA A 312 24.13 -0.30 -28.15
N ASN A 313 24.67 0.38 -27.19
CA ASN A 313 25.27 1.69 -27.42
C ASN A 313 26.50 1.92 -26.53
N SER A 314 27.29 2.90 -26.96
CA SER A 314 28.53 3.29 -26.29
C SER A 314 28.39 3.84 -24.88
N ALA A 315 27.17 3.94 -24.33
CA ALA A 315 26.96 4.43 -23.00
C ALA A 315 27.19 3.36 -21.92
N CYS A 316 27.12 2.09 -22.28
CA CYS A 316 27.62 1.00 -21.47
C CYS A 316 29.13 0.82 -21.60
N SER A 317 29.87 1.86 -21.88
CA SER A 317 31.30 1.74 -22.04
C SER A 317 31.93 1.36 -20.71
N SER A 318 32.37 0.26 -20.72
CA SER A 318 33.22 -0.65 -19.98
C SER A 318 34.29 -0.11 -19.05
N SER A 319 34.35 1.14 -18.73
CA SER A 319 35.58 1.60 -18.08
C SER A 319 35.49 1.77 -16.57
N THR A 320 34.28 1.66 -16.01
CA THR A 320 34.11 1.91 -14.59
C THR A 320 33.13 0.96 -13.91
N THR A 321 32.43 0.21 -14.69
CA THR A 321 31.54 -0.82 -14.21
C THR A 321 32.11 -2.16 -14.60
N SER A 322 32.03 -3.04 -13.73
CA SER A 322 32.36 -4.43 -13.79
C SER A 322 32.40 -5.08 -15.14
N PRO A 323 33.25 -6.05 -15.30
CA PRO A 323 33.14 -6.95 -16.42
C PRO A 323 31.77 -7.62 -16.36
N GLY A 324 30.85 -7.15 -17.19
CA GLY A 324 29.60 -7.80 -17.31
C GLY A 324 28.37 -6.94 -17.35
N GLY A 325 28.37 -5.75 -16.83
CA GLY A 325 27.24 -4.79 -16.98
C GLY A 325 25.83 -5.25 -16.58
N ASP A 326 25.67 -6.42 -16.01
CA ASP A 326 24.37 -7.00 -15.63
C ASP A 326 24.10 -6.92 -14.12
N VAL A 327 24.70 -5.97 -13.47
CA VAL A 327 24.37 -5.58 -12.10
C VAL A 327 23.04 -4.87 -12.13
N ALA A 328 22.03 -5.48 -11.55
CA ALA A 328 20.68 -5.14 -11.94
C ALA A 328 19.76 -4.75 -10.79
N THR A 329 20.17 -4.90 -9.55
CA THR A 329 19.29 -4.60 -8.40
C THR A 329 20.10 -4.03 -7.26
N ASN A 330 20.09 -2.72 -7.11
CA ASN A 330 20.82 -2.03 -6.06
C ASN A 330 19.88 -1.30 -5.10
N TYR A 331 19.49 -1.98 -4.04
CA TYR A 331 18.63 -1.40 -3.00
C TYR A 331 19.34 -0.28 -2.23
N ASP A 332 20.64 -0.35 -2.03
CA ASP A 332 21.40 0.67 -1.29
C ASP A 332 21.27 2.03 -1.98
N ASN A 333 21.38 2.08 -3.30
CA ASN A 333 21.20 3.32 -4.06
C ASN A 333 19.74 3.79 -4.03
N ALA A 334 18.80 2.90 -4.35
CA ALA A 334 17.39 3.27 -4.44
C ALA A 334 16.81 3.72 -3.08
N LEU A 335 17.03 2.93 -2.03
CA LEU A 335 16.56 3.27 -0.69
C LEU A 335 17.36 4.42 -0.07
N GLY A 336 18.65 4.53 -0.41
CA GLY A 336 19.49 5.66 -0.04
C GLY A 336 18.92 6.99 -0.52
N ASP A 337 18.53 7.05 -1.78
CA ASP A 337 17.87 8.22 -2.37
C ASP A 337 16.50 8.47 -1.76
N LEU A 338 15.63 7.47 -1.69
CA LEU A 338 14.30 7.58 -1.11
C LEU A 338 14.33 7.91 0.39
N SER A 339 15.44 7.66 1.08
CA SER A 339 15.63 8.06 2.45
C SER A 339 15.81 9.57 2.65
N GLN A 340 16.03 10.31 1.57
CA GLN A 340 16.27 11.76 1.60
C GLN A 340 14.96 12.55 1.48
N ALA A 341 14.90 13.70 2.13
CA ALA A 341 13.72 14.56 2.09
C ALA A 341 13.48 15.25 0.73
N SER A 342 14.46 15.18 -0.17
CA SER A 342 14.35 15.64 -1.56
C SER A 342 13.50 14.71 -2.42
N TYR A 343 13.45 13.42 -2.07
CA TYR A 343 12.64 12.42 -2.76
C TYR A 343 11.31 12.19 -2.04
N ILE A 344 11.35 11.84 -0.77
CA ILE A 344 10.16 11.70 0.07
C ILE A 344 10.20 12.78 1.16
N PRO A 345 9.32 13.78 1.15
CA PRO A 345 9.26 14.81 2.17
C PRO A 345 9.08 14.26 3.59
N ASN A 346 9.21 15.11 4.60
CA ASN A 346 8.88 14.66 5.96
C ASN A 346 7.36 14.58 6.11
N PRO A 347 6.84 13.45 6.63
CA PRO A 347 5.41 13.26 6.76
C PRO A 347 4.78 14.23 7.78
N GLY A 348 3.55 14.62 7.49
CA GLY A 348 2.66 15.24 8.45
C GLY A 348 1.66 14.26 9.03
N ASN A 349 0.56 14.79 9.55
CA ASN A 349 -0.53 13.97 10.08
C ASN A 349 -1.57 13.58 9.01
N GLY A 350 -1.52 14.21 7.84
CA GLY A 350 -2.49 13.98 6.76
C GLY A 350 -3.86 14.62 7.01
N THR A 351 -3.93 15.61 7.88
CA THR A 351 -5.18 16.35 8.13
C THR A 351 -5.39 17.42 7.07
N ASN A 352 -6.61 17.91 6.92
CA ASN A 352 -6.91 19.08 6.08
C ASN A 352 -6.67 20.42 6.82
N GLN A 353 -5.90 20.41 7.91
CA GLN A 353 -5.62 21.61 8.68
C GLN A 353 -4.51 22.45 8.04
N ALA A 354 -4.63 23.76 8.10
CA ALA A 354 -3.61 24.64 7.56
C ALA A 354 -2.25 24.42 8.26
N GLY A 355 -1.22 24.19 7.46
CA GLY A 355 0.14 23.95 7.95
C GLY A 355 0.48 22.47 8.21
N ASP A 356 -0.47 21.56 8.03
CA ASP A 356 -0.21 20.12 8.04
C ASP A 356 0.12 19.61 6.63
N THR A 357 0.87 18.52 6.55
CA THR A 357 1.24 17.85 5.29
C THR A 357 0.67 16.43 5.27
N PRO A 358 0.57 15.79 4.11
CA PRO A 358 0.17 14.40 4.00
C PRO A 358 1.04 13.46 4.83
N GLN A 359 0.53 12.28 5.09
CA GLN A 359 1.36 11.14 5.50
C GLN A 359 2.11 10.63 4.29
N GLU A 360 3.30 10.10 4.51
CA GLU A 360 4.16 9.57 3.45
C GLU A 360 4.25 8.05 3.58
N VAL A 361 4.04 7.35 2.48
CA VAL A 361 4.10 5.89 2.43
C VAL A 361 4.94 5.45 1.24
N LEU A 362 5.92 4.60 1.51
CA LEU A 362 6.74 3.95 0.49
C LEU A 362 6.20 2.55 0.23
N PHE A 363 5.72 2.29 -0.99
CA PHE A 363 5.43 0.96 -1.49
C PHE A 363 6.65 0.41 -2.23
N ILE A 364 7.06 -0.81 -1.94
CA ILE A 364 8.11 -1.52 -2.65
C ILE A 364 7.50 -2.79 -3.24
N VAL A 365 7.67 -3.00 -4.54
CA VAL A 365 7.24 -4.22 -5.22
C VAL A 365 8.45 -4.84 -5.88
N THR A 366 8.84 -6.02 -5.42
CA THR A 366 10.11 -6.67 -5.80
C THR A 366 10.07 -8.17 -5.60
N ASP A 367 11.00 -8.88 -6.22
CA ASP A 367 11.31 -10.28 -5.92
C ASP A 367 12.42 -10.44 -4.86
N GLY A 368 12.97 -9.33 -4.38
CA GLY A 368 13.83 -9.27 -3.20
C GLY A 368 15.25 -9.77 -3.38
N VAL A 369 15.68 -10.02 -4.59
CA VAL A 369 17.09 -10.36 -4.88
C VAL A 369 17.87 -9.08 -5.12
N GLU A 370 18.90 -8.85 -4.33
CA GLU A 370 19.89 -7.81 -4.57
C GLU A 370 21.00 -8.37 -5.47
N ASP A 371 21.33 -7.63 -6.50
CA ASP A 371 22.38 -7.98 -7.45
C ASP A 371 23.20 -6.74 -7.77
N GLU A 372 24.28 -6.59 -7.03
CA GLU A 372 25.17 -5.42 -7.14
C GLU A 372 26.63 -5.79 -7.31
N GLU A 373 27.44 -4.84 -7.74
CA GLU A 373 28.87 -4.97 -7.71
C GLU A 373 29.49 -4.33 -6.50
N SER A 374 30.29 -5.09 -5.81
CA SER A 374 31.03 -4.61 -4.67
C SER A 374 32.50 -5.01 -4.74
N GLY A 375 33.37 -3.99 -4.76
CA GLY A 375 34.83 -4.20 -4.75
C GLY A 375 35.38 -4.99 -5.92
N GLY A 376 34.73 -4.96 -7.08
CA GLY A 376 35.12 -5.71 -8.28
C GLY A 376 34.62 -7.16 -8.29
N SER A 377 33.65 -7.47 -7.44
CA SER A 377 32.97 -8.77 -7.41
C SER A 377 31.46 -8.56 -7.41
N ARG A 378 30.75 -9.40 -8.16
CA ARG A 378 29.30 -9.44 -8.15
C ARG A 378 28.81 -10.02 -6.84
N LEU A 379 27.80 -9.40 -6.27
CA LEU A 379 27.15 -9.82 -5.03
C LEU A 379 25.69 -10.09 -5.30
N GLN A 380 25.26 -11.33 -5.09
CA GLN A 380 23.85 -11.71 -5.10
C GLN A 380 23.44 -12.16 -3.71
N GLN A 381 22.45 -11.52 -3.17
CA GLN A 381 21.93 -11.83 -1.83
C GLN A 381 20.45 -11.48 -1.72
N ALA A 382 19.81 -11.96 -0.67
CA ALA A 382 18.52 -11.41 -0.28
C ALA A 382 18.68 -9.92 0.04
N MET A 383 17.70 -9.10 -0.29
CA MET A 383 17.73 -7.68 0.02
C MET A 383 18.27 -7.45 1.44
N ASN A 384 19.38 -6.76 1.54
CA ASN A 384 20.06 -6.55 2.80
C ASN A 384 20.04 -5.08 3.19
N ASP A 385 18.97 -4.70 3.84
CA ASP A 385 18.86 -3.36 4.42
C ASP A 385 19.67 -3.18 5.71
N LEU A 386 20.34 -4.21 6.19
CA LEU A 386 20.99 -4.21 7.51
C LEU A 386 22.39 -3.58 7.50
N GLY A 387 22.83 -3.02 6.37
CA GLY A 387 24.12 -2.33 6.27
C GLY A 387 25.34 -3.23 6.42
N ASN A 388 25.16 -4.53 6.26
CA ASN A 388 26.21 -5.54 6.31
C ASN A 388 26.55 -6.10 4.93
N ALA A 389 26.07 -5.48 3.85
CA ALA A 389 26.44 -5.89 2.52
C ALA A 389 27.97 -5.87 2.40
N PRO A 390 28.62 -6.98 2.02
CA PRO A 390 30.06 -6.97 1.77
C PRO A 390 30.35 -6.03 0.59
N GLY A 391 30.74 -4.81 0.89
CA GLY A 391 31.05 -3.76 -0.07
C GLY A 391 30.01 -2.70 -0.25
N GLY A 392 28.80 -2.94 0.19
CA GLY A 392 27.79 -1.93 0.37
C GLY A 392 28.25 -0.93 1.42
N ASN A 393 27.58 0.13 1.52
CA ASN A 393 27.80 1.26 2.37
C ASN A 393 28.55 0.94 3.68
N SER A 394 29.82 1.24 3.74
CA SER A 394 30.68 1.08 4.94
C SER A 394 30.19 1.88 6.15
N SER A 395 29.08 2.59 6.03
CA SER A 395 28.44 3.36 7.10
C SER A 395 27.52 2.54 8.00
N GLY A 396 27.21 1.29 7.66
CA GLY A 396 26.28 0.47 8.45
C GLY A 396 24.87 1.06 8.54
N THR A 397 24.41 1.71 7.48
CA THR A 397 23.12 2.41 7.47
C THR A 397 22.01 1.43 7.08
N ASN A 398 21.08 1.22 8.00
CA ASN A 398 19.84 0.52 7.74
C ASN A 398 18.85 1.51 7.11
N TRP A 399 18.65 1.44 5.79
CA TRP A 399 17.80 2.37 5.06
C TRP A 399 16.33 2.27 5.45
N CYS A 400 15.80 1.05 5.59
CA CYS A 400 14.40 0.86 6.02
C CYS A 400 14.17 1.44 7.41
N THR A 401 15.10 1.23 8.33
CA THR A 401 15.03 1.85 9.66
C THR A 401 15.13 3.37 9.59
N LYS A 402 16.02 3.89 8.74
CA LYS A 402 16.16 5.33 8.55
C LYS A 402 14.88 5.96 7.98
N ILE A 403 14.26 5.32 7.00
CA ILE A 403 12.99 5.77 6.41
C ILE A 403 11.88 5.71 7.46
N LYS A 404 11.75 4.58 8.18
CA LYS A 404 10.74 4.43 9.25
C LYS A 404 10.92 5.43 10.39
N ASN A 405 12.17 5.75 10.78
CA ASN A 405 12.46 6.75 11.82
C ASN A 405 12.08 8.18 11.42
N ARG A 406 11.89 8.46 10.14
CA ARG A 406 11.30 9.72 9.65
C ARG A 406 9.78 9.76 9.77
N GLY A 407 9.13 8.65 10.18
CA GLY A 407 7.68 8.51 10.24
C GLY A 407 7.05 8.01 8.94
N ILE A 408 7.85 7.61 7.95
CA ILE A 408 7.38 7.07 6.68
C ILE A 408 7.06 5.58 6.87
N GLN A 409 5.87 5.16 6.47
CA GLN A 409 5.51 3.74 6.46
C GLN A 409 6.08 3.05 5.21
N ILE A 410 6.55 1.81 5.37
CA ILE A 410 7.04 0.99 4.26
C ILE A 410 6.08 -0.19 4.10
N ALA A 411 5.44 -0.29 2.94
CA ALA A 411 4.59 -1.41 2.54
C ALA A 411 5.31 -2.20 1.43
N ILE A 412 5.44 -3.49 1.60
CA ILE A 412 6.17 -4.35 0.68
C ILE A 412 5.27 -5.44 0.11
N LEU A 413 5.23 -5.53 -1.20
CA LEU A 413 4.72 -6.66 -1.95
C LEU A 413 5.91 -7.48 -2.45
N TYR A 414 6.08 -8.65 -1.89
CA TYR A 414 7.05 -9.63 -2.35
C TYR A 414 6.41 -10.51 -3.42
N THR A 415 7.01 -10.55 -4.59
CA THR A 415 6.64 -11.45 -5.67
C THR A 415 7.59 -12.64 -5.63
N ASP A 416 7.11 -13.81 -5.20
CA ASP A 416 7.93 -15.02 -5.06
C ASP A 416 8.87 -15.23 -6.25
N TYR A 417 10.15 -15.45 -5.95
CA TYR A 417 11.12 -15.82 -6.96
C TYR A 417 10.82 -17.24 -7.46
N LEU A 418 10.44 -17.35 -8.74
CA LEU A 418 10.11 -18.64 -9.33
C LEU A 418 11.35 -19.53 -9.45
N PRO A 419 11.31 -20.76 -8.91
CA PRO A 419 12.39 -21.70 -9.13
C PRO A 419 12.59 -21.99 -10.61
N VAL A 420 13.83 -21.90 -11.08
CA VAL A 420 14.23 -22.25 -12.44
C VAL A 420 15.22 -23.43 -12.37
N PRO A 421 14.75 -24.63 -12.01
CA PRO A 421 15.59 -25.80 -11.90
C PRO A 421 16.23 -26.10 -13.27
N ALA A 422 17.47 -26.55 -13.24
CA ALA A 422 18.33 -26.75 -14.41
C ALA A 422 18.92 -25.48 -15.03
N ASN A 423 18.59 -24.30 -14.52
CA ASN A 423 19.35 -23.09 -14.85
C ASN A 423 20.55 -22.97 -13.89
N SER A 424 21.76 -23.03 -14.43
CA SER A 424 22.98 -23.07 -13.60
C SER A 424 23.21 -21.77 -12.81
N TRP A 425 22.76 -20.64 -13.35
CA TRP A 425 22.84 -19.37 -12.66
C TRP A 425 21.91 -19.35 -11.44
N TYR A 426 20.64 -19.74 -11.63
CA TYR A 426 19.67 -19.85 -10.55
C TYR A 426 20.17 -20.80 -9.43
N GLU A 427 20.61 -21.99 -9.80
CA GLU A 427 21.09 -23.00 -8.82
C GLU A 427 22.32 -22.52 -8.05
N SER A 428 23.17 -21.72 -8.69
CA SER A 428 24.41 -21.23 -8.08
C SER A 428 24.19 -20.03 -7.18
N TRP A 429 23.28 -19.14 -7.53
CA TRP A 429 23.19 -17.81 -6.95
C TRP A 429 21.89 -17.54 -6.20
N ILE A 430 20.75 -18.04 -6.68
CA ILE A 430 19.45 -17.73 -6.10
C ILE A 430 18.96 -18.82 -5.15
N ALA A 431 19.04 -20.08 -5.58
CA ALA A 431 18.56 -21.20 -4.76
C ALA A 431 19.16 -21.23 -3.34
N PRO A 432 20.46 -20.89 -3.12
CA PRO A 432 21.04 -20.85 -1.78
C PRO A 432 20.44 -19.78 -0.86
N ILE A 433 19.93 -18.67 -1.40
CA ILE A 433 19.44 -17.52 -0.63
C ILE A 433 17.92 -17.39 -0.65
N GLN A 434 17.23 -18.20 -1.42
CA GLN A 434 15.79 -18.07 -1.64
C GLN A 434 14.97 -18.07 -0.34
N SER A 435 15.36 -18.87 0.65
CA SER A 435 14.67 -18.91 1.94
C SER A 435 14.83 -17.64 2.78
N ASP A 436 15.80 -16.81 2.48
CA ASP A 436 16.13 -15.63 3.27
C ASP A 436 15.46 -14.36 2.72
N ILE A 437 14.98 -14.42 1.47
CA ILE A 437 14.40 -13.26 0.77
C ILE A 437 13.16 -12.73 1.50
N GLY A 438 12.14 -13.56 1.69
CA GLY A 438 10.90 -13.14 2.36
C GLY A 438 11.14 -12.56 3.77
N PRO A 439 11.90 -13.24 4.65
CA PRO A 439 12.26 -12.72 5.96
C PRO A 439 12.97 -11.36 5.92
N ALA A 440 13.89 -11.14 4.98
CA ALA A 440 14.60 -9.87 4.84
C ALA A 440 13.66 -8.72 4.46
N LEU A 441 12.79 -8.95 3.48
CA LEU A 441 11.76 -7.99 3.06
C LEU A 441 10.76 -7.70 4.19
N GLN A 442 10.33 -8.72 4.92
CA GLN A 442 9.43 -8.56 6.06
C GLN A 442 10.04 -7.72 7.17
N ALA A 443 11.34 -7.83 7.42
CA ALA A 443 12.06 -7.00 8.40
C ALA A 443 12.12 -5.52 7.98
N CYS A 444 12.20 -5.24 6.68
CA CYS A 444 12.14 -3.89 6.13
C CYS A 444 10.75 -3.28 6.24
N ALA A 445 9.71 -4.03 6.00
CA ALA A 445 8.32 -3.54 6.03
C ALA A 445 7.93 -2.96 7.39
N SER A 446 6.96 -2.06 7.39
CA SER A 446 6.27 -1.63 8.61
C SER A 446 5.36 -2.76 9.12
N PRO A 447 5.10 -2.85 10.44
CA PRO A 447 4.26 -3.90 11.01
C PRO A 447 2.91 -4.04 10.30
N GLY A 448 2.59 -5.25 9.82
CA GLY A 448 1.34 -5.55 9.12
C GLY A 448 1.29 -5.10 7.65
N LEU A 449 2.36 -4.53 7.10
CA LEU A 449 2.44 -4.02 5.74
C LEU A 449 3.38 -4.85 4.83
N PHE A 450 3.53 -6.12 5.12
CA PHE A 450 4.22 -7.09 4.27
C PHE A 450 3.19 -8.05 3.67
N TYR A 451 3.23 -8.22 2.38
CA TYR A 451 2.41 -9.19 1.66
C TYR A 451 3.31 -10.05 0.77
N ASP A 452 3.18 -11.35 0.95
CA ASP A 452 3.84 -12.36 0.14
C ASP A 452 2.86 -12.83 -0.93
N ALA A 453 3.12 -12.49 -2.18
CA ALA A 453 2.30 -12.85 -3.31
C ALA A 453 2.81 -14.16 -3.91
N ALA A 454 2.18 -15.27 -3.54
CA ALA A 454 2.45 -16.56 -4.13
C ALA A 454 2.31 -16.54 -5.67
N ILE A 455 3.00 -17.46 -6.31
CA ILE A 455 2.99 -17.65 -7.77
C ILE A 455 1.55 -17.71 -8.32
N GLY A 456 1.25 -16.86 -9.29
CA GLY A 456 -0.08 -16.77 -9.89
C GLY A 456 -1.11 -16.00 -9.05
N ALA A 457 -0.69 -15.35 -7.97
CA ALA A 457 -1.55 -14.44 -7.23
C ALA A 457 -1.83 -13.19 -8.08
N ASP A 458 -3.03 -12.64 -7.93
CA ASP A 458 -3.40 -11.35 -8.54
C ASP A 458 -2.67 -10.21 -7.79
N LEU A 459 -1.60 -9.71 -8.41
CA LEU A 459 -0.80 -8.61 -7.83
C LEU A 459 -1.64 -7.35 -7.63
N GLY A 460 -2.65 -7.12 -8.44
CA GLY A 460 -3.56 -5.99 -8.30
C GLY A 460 -4.40 -6.10 -7.02
N GLN A 461 -4.91 -7.28 -6.71
CA GLN A 461 -5.62 -7.54 -5.46
C GLN A 461 -4.68 -7.41 -4.26
N ALA A 462 -3.46 -7.92 -4.35
CA ALA A 462 -2.46 -7.83 -3.29
C ALA A 462 -2.07 -6.36 -2.99
N LEU A 463 -1.79 -5.57 -4.02
CA LEU A 463 -1.50 -4.13 -3.88
C LEU A 463 -2.71 -3.36 -3.33
N SER A 464 -3.92 -3.71 -3.77
CA SER A 464 -5.15 -3.09 -3.25
C SER A 464 -5.38 -3.44 -1.78
N ALA A 465 -5.05 -4.66 -1.35
CA ALA A 465 -5.12 -5.07 0.05
C ALA A 465 -4.10 -4.31 0.92
N LEU A 466 -2.86 -4.15 0.46
CA LEU A 466 -1.85 -3.32 1.12
C LEU A 466 -2.28 -1.85 1.20
N PHE A 467 -2.84 -1.30 0.13
CA PHE A 467 -3.39 0.05 0.13
C PHE A 467 -4.51 0.19 1.18
N ALA A 468 -5.43 -0.77 1.24
CA ALA A 468 -6.47 -0.79 2.25
C ALA A 468 -5.90 -0.90 3.67
N ALA A 469 -4.86 -1.71 3.88
CA ALA A 469 -4.19 -1.82 5.18
C ALA A 469 -3.54 -0.50 5.60
N VAL A 470 -2.86 0.20 4.69
CA VAL A 470 -2.27 1.53 4.93
C VAL A 470 -3.35 2.55 5.27
N THR A 471 -4.41 2.64 4.47
CA THR A 471 -5.47 3.63 4.67
C THR A 471 -6.35 3.34 5.89
N GLN A 472 -6.41 2.08 6.36
CA GLN A 472 -7.17 1.63 7.52
C GLN A 472 -6.33 1.52 8.80
N SER A 473 -5.00 1.45 8.72
CA SER A 473 -4.13 1.30 9.88
C SER A 473 -4.23 2.46 10.89
N GLY A 474 -4.87 3.55 10.49
CA GLY A 474 -5.32 4.58 11.41
C GLY A 474 -6.43 4.19 12.39
N HIS A 475 -6.96 2.97 12.33
CA HIS A 475 -8.10 2.52 13.16
C HIS A 475 -7.72 1.68 14.38
N LEU A 476 -6.46 1.31 14.56
CA LEU A 476 -6.05 0.51 15.70
C LEU A 476 -5.57 1.40 16.86
N THR A 477 -6.50 2.00 17.58
CA THR A 477 -6.29 2.38 18.98
C THR A 477 -7.14 1.45 19.85
N GLN A 478 -6.48 0.45 20.43
CA GLN A 478 -6.97 -0.14 21.68
C GLN A 478 -6.62 0.78 22.82
#